data_ff184b54c0a89d3b979c3e640bbd6566
#
_entry.id   ff184b54c0a89d3b979c3e640bbd6566
#
_cell.length_a   1.000
_cell.length_b   1.000
_cell.length_c   1.000
_cell.angle_alpha   90.00
_cell.angle_beta   90.00
_cell.angle_gamma   90.00
#
_symmetry.space_group_name_H-M   'P 1'
#
loop_
_entity.id
_entity.type
_entity.pdbx_description
1 polymer ?
#
loop_
_entity_poly.entity_id
_entity_poly.type
_entity_poly.pdbx_seq_one_letter_code
_entity_poly.pdbx_strand_id
1 'polypeptide(L)'
;PANSAHLIDEDQYDLVITTISKLKISHPYVAYTTPIVSQQDVYRIQKKCHQMKETKKNHNQEYTISSLIKKEFKKKKKEVMSKEEILKKGCDLLYKNGYVKQGFYEDVLKREEISASVLGGGVALPHGMANLVIKPAVVIMKCAQRTEWQDGCVDIVFLLALNFEDIQSTRAFFSSFYEMTMEKNTTFLIRKAETEEEIMNVIMNSMNETEE
;
A
#
# COMPACT_ATOMS: atom_id res chain seq x y z
N PRO A 1 -30.68 -19.77 -8.02
CA PRO A 1 -31.68 -19.85 -9.07
C PRO A 1 -32.11 -18.46 -9.53
N ALA A 2 -32.67 -18.35 -10.76
CA ALA A 2 -32.97 -17.08 -11.41
C ALA A 2 -33.92 -16.17 -10.62
N ASN A 3 -34.69 -16.69 -9.71
CA ASN A 3 -35.66 -15.94 -8.89
C ASN A 3 -35.03 -15.14 -7.74
N SER A 4 -33.75 -15.31 -7.47
CA SER A 4 -33.04 -14.62 -6.36
C SER A 4 -32.12 -13.49 -6.84
N ALA A 5 -32.19 -13.12 -8.12
CA ALA A 5 -31.33 -12.07 -8.69
C ALA A 5 -31.53 -10.67 -8.05
N HIS A 6 -32.74 -10.43 -7.49
CA HIS A 6 -33.06 -9.20 -6.77
C HIS A 6 -32.48 -9.16 -5.33
N LEU A 7 -31.90 -10.27 -4.86
CA LEU A 7 -31.26 -10.38 -3.54
C LEU A 7 -29.74 -10.17 -3.63
N ILE A 8 -29.21 -9.85 -4.82
CA ILE A 8 -27.79 -9.54 -4.98
C ILE A 8 -27.56 -8.14 -4.45
N ASP A 9 -26.89 -8.08 -3.32
CA ASP A 9 -26.49 -6.85 -2.67
C ASP A 9 -25.29 -6.27 -3.41
N GLU A 10 -25.42 -5.03 -3.89
CA GLU A 10 -24.35 -4.32 -4.60
C GLU A 10 -23.09 -4.14 -3.75
N ASP A 11 -23.26 -4.07 -2.42
CA ASP A 11 -22.16 -3.87 -1.47
C ASP A 11 -21.41 -5.18 -1.14
N GLN A 12 -22.00 -6.34 -1.44
CA GLN A 12 -21.37 -7.64 -1.18
C GLN A 12 -20.44 -8.12 -2.29
N TYR A 13 -20.68 -7.68 -3.53
CA TYR A 13 -19.98 -8.22 -4.70
C TYR A 13 -19.45 -7.08 -5.58
N ASP A 14 -18.23 -7.21 -6.05
CA ASP A 14 -17.61 -6.25 -6.96
C ASP A 14 -18.09 -6.44 -8.41
N LEU A 15 -18.36 -7.68 -8.79
CA LEU A 15 -18.77 -8.07 -10.15
C LEU A 15 -19.73 -9.27 -10.08
N VAL A 16 -20.79 -9.18 -10.81
CA VAL A 16 -21.72 -10.32 -10.99
C VAL A 16 -21.49 -10.93 -12.37
N ILE A 17 -21.23 -12.23 -12.40
CA ILE A 17 -21.11 -13.01 -13.64
C ILE A 17 -22.33 -13.91 -13.77
N THR A 18 -23.02 -13.86 -14.89
CA THR A 18 -24.22 -14.67 -15.15
C THR A 18 -24.19 -15.29 -16.54
N THR A 19 -24.74 -16.49 -16.63
CA THR A 19 -24.97 -17.20 -17.91
C THR A 19 -26.38 -16.95 -18.47
N ILE A 20 -27.22 -16.21 -17.73
CA ILE A 20 -28.62 -15.96 -18.10
C ILE A 20 -28.72 -14.57 -18.75
N SER A 21 -28.75 -14.51 -20.06
CA SER A 21 -28.69 -13.26 -20.85
C SER A 21 -29.88 -12.31 -20.67
N LYS A 22 -31.03 -12.82 -20.24
CA LYS A 22 -32.25 -12.01 -20.05
C LYS A 22 -32.53 -11.68 -18.59
N LEU A 23 -31.65 -12.06 -17.67
CA LEU A 23 -31.83 -11.77 -16.26
C LEU A 23 -31.50 -10.29 -16.00
N LYS A 24 -32.49 -9.56 -15.50
CA LYS A 24 -32.25 -8.17 -15.04
C LYS A 24 -31.64 -8.23 -13.65
N ILE A 25 -30.40 -7.83 -13.54
CA ILE A 25 -29.64 -7.73 -12.28
C ILE A 25 -29.40 -6.24 -12.03
N SER A 26 -29.85 -5.76 -10.88
CA SER A 26 -29.54 -4.40 -10.41
C SER A 26 -28.17 -4.42 -9.77
N HIS A 27 -27.13 -4.33 -10.59
CA HIS A 27 -25.75 -4.22 -10.17
C HIS A 27 -24.97 -3.41 -11.22
N PRO A 28 -24.09 -2.48 -10.81
CA PRO A 28 -23.37 -1.61 -11.75
C PRO A 28 -22.44 -2.38 -12.69
N TYR A 29 -21.91 -3.50 -12.22
CA TYR A 29 -20.99 -4.32 -13.01
C TYR A 29 -21.53 -5.75 -13.16
N VAL A 30 -22.06 -6.04 -14.35
CA VAL A 30 -22.57 -7.38 -14.74
C VAL A 30 -21.86 -7.83 -16.00
N ALA A 31 -21.30 -9.04 -15.97
CA ALA A 31 -20.75 -9.72 -17.13
C ALA A 31 -21.63 -10.93 -17.50
N TYR A 32 -22.05 -10.98 -18.76
CA TYR A 32 -22.80 -12.10 -19.31
C TYR A 32 -21.84 -13.04 -20.02
N THR A 33 -21.89 -14.34 -19.70
CA THR A 33 -21.06 -15.37 -20.30
C THR A 33 -21.91 -16.50 -20.84
N THR A 34 -21.34 -17.38 -21.63
CA THR A 34 -21.92 -18.68 -21.98
C THR A 34 -21.64 -19.69 -20.86
N PRO A 35 -22.44 -20.78 -20.74
CA PRO A 35 -22.17 -21.84 -19.75
C PRO A 35 -20.78 -22.46 -19.87
N ILE A 36 -20.22 -22.46 -21.08
CA ILE A 36 -18.82 -22.81 -21.34
C ILE A 36 -18.09 -21.52 -21.64
N VAL A 37 -17.25 -21.09 -20.71
CA VAL A 37 -16.53 -19.81 -20.80
C VAL A 37 -15.56 -19.84 -21.98
N SER A 38 -15.80 -18.98 -22.95
CA SER A 38 -14.92 -18.79 -24.13
C SER A 38 -13.82 -17.77 -23.84
N GLN A 39 -12.79 -17.71 -24.72
CA GLN A 39 -11.77 -16.66 -24.63
C GLN A 39 -12.36 -15.25 -24.78
N GLN A 40 -13.44 -15.09 -25.55
CA GLN A 40 -14.15 -13.83 -25.67
C GLN A 40 -14.86 -13.44 -24.36
N ASP A 41 -15.39 -14.42 -23.63
CA ASP A 41 -15.99 -14.16 -22.31
C ASP A 41 -14.92 -13.74 -21.30
N VAL A 42 -13.76 -14.40 -21.30
CA VAL A 42 -12.61 -14.00 -20.49
C VAL A 42 -12.21 -12.54 -20.76
N TYR A 43 -12.09 -12.16 -22.03
CA TYR A 43 -11.78 -10.79 -22.43
C TYR A 43 -12.85 -9.79 -21.93
N ARG A 44 -14.16 -10.13 -22.05
CA ARG A 44 -15.25 -9.28 -21.55
C ARG A 44 -15.20 -9.10 -20.04
N ILE A 45 -14.93 -10.16 -19.31
CA ILE A 45 -14.79 -10.12 -17.84
C ILE A 45 -13.61 -9.24 -17.44
N GLN A 46 -12.45 -9.45 -18.06
CA GLN A 46 -11.25 -8.63 -17.81
C GLN A 46 -11.49 -7.14 -18.10
N LYS A 47 -12.17 -6.83 -19.22
CA LYS A 47 -12.55 -5.45 -19.56
C LYS A 47 -13.48 -4.85 -18.50
N LYS A 48 -14.44 -5.61 -17.99
CA LYS A 48 -15.32 -5.16 -16.90
C LYS A 48 -14.57 -4.93 -15.60
N CYS A 49 -13.66 -5.83 -15.26
CA CYS A 49 -12.78 -5.66 -14.09
C CYS A 49 -11.91 -4.39 -14.21
N HIS A 50 -11.42 -4.09 -15.40
CA HIS A 50 -10.65 -2.88 -15.66
C HIS A 50 -11.52 -1.62 -15.50
N GLN A 51 -12.72 -1.59 -16.09
CA GLN A 51 -13.68 -0.50 -15.93
C GLN A 51 -14.05 -0.26 -14.46
N MET A 52 -14.24 -1.33 -13.68
CA MET A 52 -14.50 -1.23 -12.24
C MET A 52 -13.34 -0.55 -11.50
N LYS A 53 -12.11 -0.93 -11.82
CA LYS A 53 -10.92 -0.33 -11.22
C LYS A 53 -10.83 1.17 -11.51
N GLU A 54 -11.11 1.59 -12.74
CA GLU A 54 -11.12 3.00 -13.13
C GLU A 54 -12.26 3.79 -12.46
N THR A 55 -13.45 3.22 -12.34
CA THR A 55 -14.59 3.92 -11.70
C THR A 55 -14.43 4.01 -10.19
N LYS A 56 -13.85 2.98 -9.55
CA LYS A 56 -13.51 3.00 -8.12
C LYS A 56 -12.34 3.95 -7.82
N LYS A 57 -11.40 4.14 -8.76
CA LYS A 57 -10.36 5.20 -8.66
C LYS A 57 -10.99 6.60 -8.49
N ASN A 58 -12.12 6.87 -9.13
CA ASN A 58 -12.79 8.17 -9.06
C ASN A 58 -13.67 8.40 -7.82
N HIS A 59 -13.95 7.35 -7.02
CA HIS A 59 -14.81 7.45 -5.81
C HIS A 59 -14.04 7.27 -4.50
N ASN A 60 -12.87 6.66 -4.53
CA ASN A 60 -11.99 6.63 -3.38
C ASN A 60 -11.23 7.96 -3.33
N GLN A 61 -11.37 8.68 -2.23
CA GLN A 61 -10.43 9.73 -1.85
C GLN A 61 -9.02 9.18 -2.12
N GLU A 62 -8.39 9.68 -3.19
CA GLU A 62 -7.02 9.33 -3.55
C GLU A 62 -6.12 9.66 -2.37
N TYR A 63 -5.85 8.68 -1.55
CA TYR A 63 -4.70 8.73 -0.67
C TYR A 63 -3.46 8.58 -1.55
N THR A 64 -3.12 9.64 -2.26
CA THR A 64 -1.87 9.70 -2.99
C THR A 64 -0.76 9.50 -1.97
N ILE A 65 0.16 8.56 -2.20
CA ILE A 65 1.30 8.33 -1.28
C ILE A 65 2.01 9.65 -0.97
N SER A 66 2.07 10.59 -1.91
CA SER A 66 2.57 11.95 -1.70
C SER A 66 1.88 12.72 -0.58
N SER A 67 0.58 12.52 -0.37
CA SER A 67 -0.15 13.15 0.74
C SER A 67 0.14 12.51 2.10
N LEU A 68 0.65 11.29 2.09
CA LEU A 68 0.94 10.48 3.27
C LEU A 68 2.37 10.60 3.76
N ILE A 69 3.30 11.12 2.94
CA ILE A 69 4.71 11.23 3.30
C ILE A 69 4.95 12.50 4.11
N LYS A 70 5.47 12.34 5.32
CA LYS A 70 5.89 13.43 6.20
C LYS A 70 7.41 13.44 6.34
N LYS A 71 7.96 14.65 6.23
CA LYS A 71 9.38 14.93 6.15
C LYS A 71 10.06 14.87 7.51
N GLU A 72 11.07 14.05 7.68
CA GLU A 72 12.25 14.41 8.48
C GLU A 72 13.44 13.54 8.10
N PHE A 73 14.35 14.15 7.35
CA PHE A 73 15.72 13.65 7.21
C PHE A 73 16.65 14.62 7.93
N LYS A 74 17.25 14.23 9.03
CA LYS A 74 18.41 14.96 9.58
C LYS A 74 19.67 14.17 9.29
N LYS A 75 20.47 14.66 8.32
CA LYS A 75 21.89 14.33 8.25
C LYS A 75 22.53 14.72 9.60
N LYS A 76 22.70 13.80 10.51
CA LYS A 76 23.66 13.92 11.59
C LYS A 76 24.56 12.70 11.61
N LYS A 77 25.89 12.99 11.50
CA LYS A 77 27.07 12.15 11.78
C LYS A 77 26.84 10.62 11.81
N LYS A 78 27.75 9.93 11.15
CA LYS A 78 28.13 8.51 11.09
C LYS A 78 27.84 7.59 12.31
N GLU A 79 26.72 7.70 12.98
CA GLU A 79 26.30 6.73 13.97
C GLU A 79 25.42 5.68 13.32
N VAL A 80 25.83 4.42 13.43
CA VAL A 80 24.98 3.26 13.08
C VAL A 80 23.86 3.23 14.10
N MET A 81 22.65 3.47 13.67
CA MET A 81 21.47 3.38 14.52
C MET A 81 20.99 1.93 14.56
N SER A 82 20.55 1.45 15.73
CA SER A 82 19.90 0.16 15.85
C SER A 82 18.50 0.17 15.21
N LYS A 83 17.94 -1.03 14.94
CA LYS A 83 16.56 -1.18 14.46
C LYS A 83 15.57 -0.45 15.37
N GLU A 84 15.71 -0.63 16.68
CA GLU A 84 14.84 -0.05 17.69
C GLU A 84 14.90 1.50 17.68
N GLU A 85 16.11 2.05 17.54
CA GLU A 85 16.30 3.50 17.46
C GLU A 85 15.67 4.10 16.19
N ILE A 86 15.79 3.40 15.05
CA ILE A 86 15.16 3.81 13.79
C ILE A 86 13.64 3.80 13.93
N LEU A 87 13.07 2.69 14.40
CA LEU A 87 11.63 2.54 14.60
C LEU A 87 11.10 3.55 15.61
N LYS A 88 11.82 3.76 16.72
CA LYS A 88 11.43 4.74 17.72
C LYS A 88 11.36 6.15 17.14
N LYS A 89 12.37 6.57 16.37
CA LYS A 89 12.37 7.91 15.75
C LYS A 89 11.19 8.09 14.80
N GLY A 90 10.91 7.10 13.95
CA GLY A 90 9.78 7.16 13.03
C GLY A 90 8.42 7.20 13.76
N CYS A 91 8.24 6.36 14.77
CA CYS A 91 7.02 6.33 15.57
C CYS A 91 6.84 7.61 16.40
N ASP A 92 7.90 8.13 17.00
CA ASP A 92 7.86 9.40 17.73
C ASP A 92 7.48 10.58 16.83
N LEU A 93 7.95 10.57 15.56
CA LEU A 93 7.55 11.56 14.56
C LEU A 93 6.06 11.48 14.26
N LEU A 94 5.55 10.28 13.99
CA LEU A 94 4.12 10.05 13.74
C LEU A 94 3.26 10.47 14.93
N TYR A 95 3.67 10.11 16.14
CA TYR A 95 2.96 10.46 17.36
C TYR A 95 2.93 11.96 17.64
N LYS A 96 4.07 12.64 17.56
CA LYS A 96 4.19 14.10 17.77
C LYS A 96 3.36 14.91 16.79
N ASN A 97 3.16 14.39 15.58
CA ASN A 97 2.37 15.04 14.54
C ASN A 97 0.89 14.58 14.54
N GLY A 98 0.46 13.77 15.49
CA GLY A 98 -0.93 13.35 15.66
C GLY A 98 -1.43 12.34 14.62
N TYR A 99 -0.54 11.57 14.01
CA TYR A 99 -0.89 10.52 13.04
C TYR A 99 -1.25 9.20 13.71
N VAL A 100 -0.67 8.93 14.88
CA VAL A 100 -0.87 7.69 15.61
C VAL A 100 -1.15 7.95 17.09
N LYS A 101 -1.76 6.97 17.74
CA LYS A 101 -2.02 6.96 19.18
C LYS A 101 -0.78 6.51 19.96
N GLN A 102 -0.78 6.78 21.25
CA GLN A 102 0.18 6.18 22.18
C GLN A 102 0.14 4.65 22.09
N GLY A 103 1.29 3.99 22.21
CA GLY A 103 1.42 2.54 22.08
C GLY A 103 1.73 2.06 20.66
N PHE A 104 1.75 2.94 19.66
CA PHE A 104 2.05 2.54 18.28
C PHE A 104 3.48 1.99 18.13
N TYR A 105 4.46 2.58 18.82
CA TYR A 105 5.84 2.10 18.79
C TYR A 105 5.98 0.68 19.35
N GLU A 106 5.39 0.43 20.49
CA GLU A 106 5.38 -0.87 21.15
C GLU A 106 4.73 -1.95 20.28
N ASP A 107 3.66 -1.58 19.59
CA ASP A 107 2.96 -2.47 18.66
C ASP A 107 3.82 -2.80 17.44
N VAL A 108 4.45 -1.79 16.82
CA VAL A 108 5.38 -2.00 15.70
C VAL A 108 6.54 -2.90 16.10
N LEU A 109 7.15 -2.68 17.27
CA LEU A 109 8.24 -3.53 17.76
C LEU A 109 7.79 -4.99 17.93
N LYS A 110 6.67 -5.20 18.62
CA LYS A 110 6.14 -6.55 18.86
C LYS A 110 5.87 -7.28 17.54
N ARG A 111 5.37 -6.55 16.52
CA ARG A 111 5.12 -7.13 15.20
C ARG A 111 6.42 -7.50 14.49
N GLU A 112 7.42 -6.64 14.55
CA GLU A 112 8.76 -6.90 14.00
C GLU A 112 9.51 -8.05 14.68
N GLU A 113 9.23 -8.35 15.95
CA GLU A 113 9.73 -9.50 16.67
C GLU A 113 9.09 -10.82 16.19
N ILE A 114 7.80 -10.78 15.84
CA ILE A 114 7.06 -11.96 15.36
C ILE A 114 7.45 -12.30 13.92
N SER A 115 7.56 -11.28 13.07
CA SER A 115 7.88 -11.41 11.65
C SER A 115 8.52 -10.14 11.15
N ALA A 116 9.77 -10.21 10.79
CA ALA A 116 10.49 -9.07 10.23
C ALA A 116 9.88 -8.62 8.91
N SER A 117 9.78 -7.32 8.73
CA SER A 117 9.16 -6.70 7.56
C SER A 117 10.14 -6.44 6.40
N VAL A 118 11.25 -7.18 6.35
CA VAL A 118 12.28 -7.04 5.31
C VAL A 118 11.79 -7.59 3.98
N LEU A 119 11.81 -6.76 2.94
CA LEU A 119 11.43 -7.14 1.57
C LEU A 119 12.61 -7.65 0.73
N GLY A 120 13.83 -7.50 1.20
CA GLY A 120 15.05 -7.69 0.42
C GLY A 120 15.60 -6.37 -0.15
N GLY A 121 16.75 -6.43 -0.81
CA GLY A 121 17.40 -5.24 -1.36
C GLY A 121 17.79 -4.16 -0.34
N GLY A 122 17.69 -4.43 0.96
CA GLY A 122 17.95 -3.46 2.04
C GLY A 122 16.75 -2.59 2.42
N VAL A 123 15.53 -3.02 2.07
CA VAL A 123 14.28 -2.31 2.35
C VAL A 123 13.48 -3.03 3.43
N ALA A 124 12.90 -2.29 4.37
CA ALA A 124 11.93 -2.80 5.34
C ALA A 124 10.64 -1.96 5.35
N LEU A 125 9.51 -2.63 5.62
CA LEU A 125 8.17 -2.04 5.70
C LEU A 125 7.52 -2.26 7.08
N PRO A 126 8.11 -1.79 8.18
CA PRO A 126 7.50 -1.92 9.49
C PRO A 126 6.17 -1.18 9.55
N HIS A 127 5.20 -1.78 10.25
CA HIS A 127 3.86 -1.22 10.38
C HIS A 127 3.19 -1.66 11.68
N GLY A 128 2.26 -0.85 12.17
CA GLY A 128 1.47 -1.12 13.35
C GLY A 128 0.00 -1.41 13.04
N MET A 129 -0.78 -1.70 14.08
CA MET A 129 -2.21 -1.97 13.96
C MET A 129 -3.00 -0.73 13.53
N ALA A 130 -3.96 -0.93 12.63
CA ALA A 130 -4.82 0.13 12.08
C ALA A 130 -5.61 0.91 13.15
N ASN A 131 -6.03 0.27 14.24
CA ASN A 131 -6.75 0.90 15.33
C ASN A 131 -5.93 1.91 16.15
N LEU A 132 -4.60 1.87 16.03
CA LEU A 132 -3.66 2.85 16.59
C LEU A 132 -3.36 4.00 15.64
N VAL A 133 -3.85 3.96 14.42
CA VAL A 133 -3.66 5.01 13.43
C VAL A 133 -4.84 5.99 13.49
N ILE A 134 -4.53 7.28 13.56
CA ILE A 134 -5.52 8.38 13.53
C ILE A 134 -5.69 8.89 12.11
N LYS A 135 -4.55 9.06 11.41
CA LYS A 135 -4.50 9.50 10.01
C LYS A 135 -3.45 8.67 9.29
N PRO A 136 -3.73 8.18 8.07
CA PRO A 136 -2.75 7.42 7.33
C PRO A 136 -1.52 8.26 6.99
N ALA A 137 -0.34 7.64 7.13
CA ALA A 137 0.95 8.27 6.82
C ALA A 137 2.03 7.22 6.55
N VAL A 138 3.04 7.61 5.79
CA VAL A 138 4.27 6.84 5.57
C VAL A 138 5.45 7.70 5.98
N VAL A 139 6.31 7.18 6.84
CA VAL A 139 7.60 7.83 7.17
C VAL A 139 8.72 7.08 6.46
N ILE A 140 9.50 7.81 5.66
CA ILE A 140 10.64 7.26 4.95
C ILE A 140 11.91 7.61 5.70
N MET A 141 12.69 6.59 6.03
CA MET A 141 13.96 6.77 6.72
C MET A 141 15.08 6.12 5.91
N LYS A 142 16.04 6.93 5.49
CA LYS A 142 17.25 6.50 4.83
C LYS A 142 18.39 6.48 5.85
N CYS A 143 18.97 5.29 6.07
CA CYS A 143 20.08 5.11 6.99
C CYS A 143 21.41 5.41 6.31
N ALA A 144 22.33 6.04 7.03
CA ALA A 144 23.67 6.31 6.50
C ALA A 144 24.51 5.04 6.30
N GLN A 145 24.22 4.00 7.06
CA GLN A 145 24.80 2.67 6.96
C GLN A 145 23.71 1.64 7.10
N ARG A 146 23.96 0.44 6.57
CA ARG A 146 23.04 -0.69 6.74
C ARG A 146 23.02 -1.12 8.19
N THR A 147 21.83 -1.31 8.70
CA THR A 147 21.55 -1.76 10.06
C THR A 147 21.09 -3.21 10.04
N GLU A 148 21.56 -4.00 10.99
CA GLU A 148 21.08 -5.36 11.15
C GLU A 148 19.58 -5.37 11.46
N TRP A 149 18.87 -6.22 10.71
CA TRP A 149 17.48 -6.56 10.91
C TRP A 149 17.37 -8.06 11.00
N GLN A 150 16.32 -8.59 11.59
CA GLN A 150 16.20 -10.02 11.87
C GLN A 150 16.50 -10.91 10.64
N ASP A 151 16.03 -10.49 9.44
CA ASP A 151 16.15 -11.25 8.20
C ASP A 151 17.06 -10.58 7.16
N GLY A 152 18.01 -9.75 7.61
CA GLY A 152 18.97 -9.09 6.70
C GLY A 152 19.47 -7.75 7.19
N CYS A 153 20.08 -6.99 6.28
CA CYS A 153 20.56 -5.64 6.55
C CYS A 153 19.73 -4.62 5.79
N VAL A 154 19.27 -3.56 6.46
CA VAL A 154 18.34 -2.55 5.96
C VAL A 154 19.00 -1.17 5.95
N ASP A 155 18.81 -0.42 4.88
CA ASP A 155 19.24 0.97 4.73
C ASP A 155 18.11 1.92 4.32
N ILE A 156 16.95 1.38 3.92
CA ILE A 156 15.74 2.14 3.62
C ILE A 156 14.58 1.55 4.44
N VAL A 157 13.91 2.38 5.23
CA VAL A 157 12.76 1.96 6.02
C VAL A 157 11.57 2.82 5.65
N PHE A 158 10.47 2.17 5.28
CA PHE A 158 9.17 2.80 5.10
C PHE A 158 8.27 2.38 6.26
N LEU A 159 8.19 3.21 7.28
CA LEU A 159 7.29 2.98 8.42
C LEU A 159 5.88 3.38 8.04
N LEU A 160 4.98 2.39 8.03
CA LEU A 160 3.61 2.56 7.59
C LEU A 160 2.66 2.71 8.78
N ALA A 161 1.90 3.79 8.79
CA ALA A 161 0.74 3.99 9.66
C ALA A 161 -0.49 4.05 8.75
N LEU A 162 -1.22 2.94 8.59
CA LEU A 162 -2.32 2.81 7.64
C LEU A 162 -3.58 2.33 8.35
N ASN A 163 -4.73 2.94 8.02
CA ASN A 163 -6.05 2.60 8.55
C ASN A 163 -7.12 2.73 7.47
N PHE A 164 -6.88 2.13 6.31
CA PHE A 164 -7.88 2.11 5.26
C PHE A 164 -9.17 1.46 5.75
N GLU A 165 -10.31 2.03 5.36
CA GLU A 165 -11.64 1.55 5.78
C GLU A 165 -12.00 0.22 5.12
N ASP A 166 -11.43 -0.05 3.95
CA ASP A 166 -11.73 -1.25 3.17
C ASP A 166 -10.48 -2.06 2.79
N ILE A 167 -10.70 -3.36 2.60
CA ILE A 167 -9.64 -4.32 2.25
C ILE A 167 -9.10 -4.07 0.84
N GLN A 168 -9.89 -3.52 -0.06
CA GLN A 168 -9.46 -3.31 -1.46
C GLN A 168 -8.46 -2.15 -1.54
N SER A 169 -8.76 -1.02 -0.88
CA SER A 169 -7.82 0.11 -0.78
C SER A 169 -6.51 -0.31 -0.12
N THR A 170 -6.61 -1.14 0.94
CA THR A 170 -5.43 -1.72 1.59
C THR A 170 -4.60 -2.54 0.60
N ARG A 171 -5.22 -3.45 -0.15
CA ARG A 171 -4.53 -4.30 -1.13
C ARG A 171 -3.94 -3.48 -2.28
N ALA A 172 -4.69 -2.53 -2.82
CA ALA A 172 -4.22 -1.67 -3.90
C ALA A 172 -2.98 -0.88 -3.48
N PHE A 173 -3.01 -0.27 -2.29
CA PHE A 173 -1.86 0.43 -1.73
C PHE A 173 -0.64 -0.48 -1.61
N PHE A 174 -0.78 -1.66 -0.97
CA PHE A 174 0.34 -2.57 -0.78
C PHE A 174 0.88 -3.12 -2.11
N SER A 175 0.03 -3.40 -3.11
CA SER A 175 0.47 -3.84 -4.43
C SER A 175 1.33 -2.79 -5.10
N SER A 176 0.83 -1.56 -5.26
CA SER A 176 1.56 -0.46 -5.90
C SER A 176 2.83 -0.11 -5.11
N PHE A 177 2.75 -0.11 -3.79
CA PHE A 177 3.89 0.20 -2.93
C PHE A 177 4.98 -0.89 -3.00
N TYR A 178 4.57 -2.16 -3.04
CA TYR A 178 5.48 -3.28 -3.19
C TYR A 178 6.19 -3.24 -4.56
N GLU A 179 5.45 -3.04 -5.64
CA GLU A 179 6.01 -2.90 -6.99
C GLU A 179 7.06 -1.78 -7.03
N MET A 180 6.72 -0.60 -6.52
CA MET A 180 7.64 0.54 -6.42
C MET A 180 8.91 0.19 -5.62
N THR A 181 8.79 -0.48 -4.50
CA THR A 181 9.94 -0.81 -3.63
C THR A 181 10.80 -1.94 -4.17
N MET A 182 10.23 -2.83 -4.96
CA MET A 182 10.95 -3.94 -5.61
C MET A 182 11.66 -3.49 -6.89
N GLU A 183 11.29 -2.35 -7.45
CA GLU A 183 11.99 -1.79 -8.60
C GLU A 183 13.42 -1.36 -8.20
N LYS A 184 14.41 -2.01 -8.81
CA LYS A 184 15.82 -1.78 -8.49
C LYS A 184 16.26 -0.34 -8.71
N ASN A 185 15.68 0.33 -9.70
CA ASN A 185 15.98 1.71 -10.02
C ASN A 185 15.50 2.66 -8.92
N THR A 186 14.28 2.49 -8.44
CA THR A 186 13.69 3.32 -7.38
C THR A 186 14.52 3.27 -6.10
N THR A 187 14.84 2.09 -5.60
CA THR A 187 15.65 1.96 -4.38
C THR A 187 17.08 2.49 -4.55
N PHE A 188 17.66 2.32 -5.74
CA PHE A 188 18.96 2.91 -6.08
C PHE A 188 18.91 4.43 -6.06
N LEU A 189 17.91 5.06 -6.67
CA LEU A 189 17.72 6.49 -6.71
C LEU A 189 17.47 7.08 -5.31
N ILE A 190 16.66 6.42 -4.48
CA ILE A 190 16.46 6.81 -3.08
C ILE A 190 17.79 6.81 -2.32
N ARG A 191 18.67 5.83 -2.55
CA ARG A 191 20.01 5.80 -1.92
C ARG A 191 20.89 6.95 -2.37
N LYS A 192 20.78 7.35 -3.62
CA LYS A 192 21.55 8.46 -4.22
C LYS A 192 21.03 9.82 -3.79
N ALA A 193 19.74 9.95 -3.57
CA ALA A 193 19.11 11.22 -3.19
C ALA A 193 19.79 11.85 -1.96
N GLU A 194 20.09 13.12 -2.04
CA GLU A 194 20.73 13.88 -0.95
C GLU A 194 19.74 14.73 -0.15
N THR A 195 18.57 15.00 -0.74
CA THR A 195 17.52 15.82 -0.16
C THR A 195 16.21 15.05 -0.05
N GLU A 196 15.33 15.53 0.83
CA GLU A 196 13.96 15.01 0.96
C GLU A 196 13.16 15.18 -0.32
N GLU A 197 13.34 16.31 -1.00
CA GLU A 197 12.66 16.62 -2.24
C GLU A 197 13.03 15.63 -3.35
N GLU A 198 14.32 15.28 -3.47
CA GLU A 198 14.78 14.27 -4.41
C GLU A 198 14.16 12.90 -4.12
N ILE A 199 14.06 12.47 -2.85
CA ILE A 199 13.40 11.20 -2.48
C ILE A 199 11.93 11.25 -2.86
N MET A 200 11.24 12.36 -2.58
CA MET A 200 9.84 12.54 -2.94
C MET A 200 9.64 12.45 -4.45
N ASN A 201 10.48 13.13 -5.24
CA ASN A 201 10.41 13.10 -6.69
C ASN A 201 10.61 11.67 -7.24
N VAL A 202 11.57 10.91 -6.69
CA VAL A 202 11.79 9.51 -7.07
C VAL A 202 10.54 8.68 -6.84
N ILE A 203 9.93 8.80 -5.67
CA ILE A 203 8.74 8.02 -5.32
C ILE A 203 7.55 8.41 -6.18
N MET A 204 7.33 9.70 -6.39
CA MET A 204 6.23 10.20 -7.24
C MET A 204 6.35 9.72 -8.68
N ASN A 205 7.57 9.76 -9.24
CA ASN A 205 7.81 9.32 -10.61
C ASN A 205 7.59 7.80 -10.75
N SER A 206 8.15 7.00 -9.83
CA SER A 206 7.97 5.53 -9.87
C SER A 206 6.51 5.10 -9.72
N MET A 207 5.68 5.88 -9.05
CA MET A 207 4.25 5.57 -8.93
C MET A 207 3.46 5.94 -10.18
N ASN A 208 3.86 6.99 -10.89
CA ASN A 208 3.20 7.39 -12.13
C ASN A 208 3.55 6.43 -13.29
N GLU A 209 4.75 5.83 -13.29
CA GLU A 209 5.18 4.85 -14.30
C GLU A 209 4.46 3.50 -14.18
N THR A 210 3.90 3.16 -13.03
CA THR A 210 3.09 1.95 -12.83
C THR A 210 1.64 2.10 -13.33
N GLU A 211 1.27 3.28 -13.84
CA GLU A 211 -0.10 3.57 -14.33
C GLU A 211 -0.23 3.50 -15.87
N GLU A 212 0.87 3.31 -16.63
CA GLU A 212 0.88 3.08 -18.08
C GLU A 212 0.94 1.56 -18.38
#